data_f51bf38e46de8eb46b6bc42415c6bfe8
#
_entry.id   f51bf38e46de8eb46b6bc42415c6bfe8
#
_cell.length_a   1.000
_cell.length_b   1.000
_cell.length_c   1.000
_cell.angle_alpha   90.00
_cell.angle_beta   90.00
_cell.angle_gamma   90.00
#
_symmetry.space_group_name_H-M   'P 1'
#
loop_
_entity.id
_entity.type
_entity.pdbx_description
1 polymer ?
#
loop_
_entity_poly.entity_id
_entity_poly.type
_entity_poly.pdbx_seq_one_letter_code
_entity_poly.pdbx_strand_id
1 'polypeptide(L)'
;ITLGSNIILDGTLTLTSGKLITGVNSITFNSSATSPVESGNSRIVGTAVMASRNVGVGALANFLGLAIAAGVDNIGNVTFARVTGADGIITVGANSGIACNWDITVGSQPAAGRNVTFTWLSDLDNSNGFSAGNLGEIWKKEAAPEWMRVGAAADVSGSNPRSITASTTGFSRWTISSGNKPLPVELIAFDAVYNQGKVDLTWVTASETNNDYFTVERSIDGITFETLGYVDGMGTVNNVNSYKYTDLDPIEGTAFYRLRQTDFNGAFIFSKIKVIKIVSVIEKSHIF
;
A
#
# COMPACT_ATOMS: atom_id res chain seq x y z
N ILE A 1 1.90 26.99 -14.42
CA ILE A 1 3.12 27.57 -13.79
C ILE A 1 3.90 26.43 -13.16
N THR A 2 5.21 26.40 -13.37
CA THR A 2 6.11 25.42 -12.74
C THR A 2 7.02 26.15 -11.76
N LEU A 3 7.24 25.55 -10.57
CA LEU A 3 8.11 26.14 -9.55
C LEU A 3 9.59 25.99 -9.94
N GLY A 4 10.35 27.08 -9.79
CA GLY A 4 11.80 27.08 -9.92
C GLY A 4 12.54 26.73 -8.63
N SER A 5 11.85 26.77 -7.47
CA SER A 5 12.41 26.48 -6.14
C SER A 5 11.29 26.08 -5.17
N ASN A 6 11.68 25.58 -3.99
CA ASN A 6 10.73 25.38 -2.89
C ASN A 6 10.11 26.69 -2.43
N ILE A 7 8.83 26.65 -2.07
CA ILE A 7 8.08 27.80 -1.56
C ILE A 7 7.57 27.48 -0.16
N ILE A 8 7.62 28.47 0.76
CA ILE A 8 7.04 28.43 2.09
C ILE A 8 5.95 29.50 2.16
N LEU A 9 4.77 29.15 2.63
CA LEU A 9 3.61 30.03 2.73
C LEU A 9 3.10 30.11 4.16
N ASP A 10 2.92 31.33 4.64
CA ASP A 10 2.35 31.63 5.97
C ASP A 10 0.87 32.04 5.91
N GLY A 11 0.32 32.24 4.73
CA GLY A 11 -1.04 32.73 4.48
C GLY A 11 -1.84 31.81 3.54
N THR A 12 -2.71 32.44 2.77
CA THR A 12 -3.61 31.76 1.83
C THR A 12 -3.01 31.72 0.43
N LEU A 13 -2.99 30.55 -0.18
CA LEU A 13 -2.74 30.38 -1.60
C LEU A 13 -4.08 30.38 -2.35
N THR A 14 -4.29 31.34 -3.24
CA THR A 14 -5.47 31.38 -4.10
C THR A 14 -5.10 30.90 -5.50
N LEU A 15 -5.77 29.83 -5.94
CA LEU A 15 -5.62 29.26 -7.27
C LEU A 15 -6.84 29.62 -8.12
N THR A 16 -6.73 30.62 -8.97
CA THR A 16 -7.85 31.11 -9.80
C THR A 16 -8.04 30.29 -11.07
N SER A 17 -6.96 29.90 -11.71
CA SER A 17 -6.98 29.04 -12.91
C SER A 17 -5.61 28.42 -13.16
N GLY A 18 -5.63 27.26 -13.84
CA GLY A 18 -4.43 26.53 -14.23
C GLY A 18 -3.80 25.72 -13.09
N LYS A 19 -2.79 24.95 -13.42
CA LYS A 19 -2.09 24.07 -12.50
C LYS A 19 -0.78 24.72 -12.02
N LEU A 20 -0.53 24.63 -10.71
CA LEU A 20 0.76 24.96 -10.11
C LEU A 20 1.56 23.67 -9.97
N ILE A 21 2.57 23.48 -10.83
CA ILE A 21 3.38 22.27 -10.92
C ILE A 21 4.63 22.46 -10.07
N THR A 22 4.83 21.59 -9.10
CA THR A 22 6.01 21.69 -8.22
C THR A 22 7.27 21.11 -8.85
N GLY A 23 7.16 20.12 -9.75
CA GLY A 23 8.30 19.40 -10.27
C GLY A 23 9.06 18.70 -9.13
N VAL A 24 10.37 18.89 -9.09
CA VAL A 24 11.25 18.37 -8.01
C VAL A 24 11.16 19.20 -6.72
N ASN A 25 10.46 20.33 -6.75
CA ASN A 25 10.28 21.25 -5.63
C ASN A 25 9.02 20.93 -4.83
N SER A 26 8.76 21.68 -3.78
CA SER A 26 7.57 21.54 -2.93
C SER A 26 7.01 22.91 -2.53
N ILE A 27 5.72 22.91 -2.14
CA ILE A 27 5.09 24.01 -1.43
C ILE A 27 4.85 23.59 0.00
N THR A 28 5.41 24.33 0.96
CA THR A 28 5.18 24.10 2.38
C THR A 28 4.22 25.15 2.92
N PHE A 29 3.13 24.71 3.50
CA PHE A 29 2.16 25.54 4.21
C PHE A 29 2.49 25.51 5.69
N ASN A 30 2.92 26.63 6.26
CA ASN A 30 3.20 26.78 7.69
C ASN A 30 1.94 26.61 8.54
N SER A 31 2.11 26.56 9.86
CA SER A 31 1.03 26.30 10.81
C SER A 31 -0.11 27.34 10.75
N SER A 32 0.18 28.58 10.37
CA SER A 32 -0.79 29.67 10.16
C SER A 32 -1.48 29.67 8.80
N ALA A 33 -0.93 28.93 7.81
CA ALA A 33 -1.49 28.90 6.46
C ALA A 33 -2.83 28.18 6.40
N THR A 34 -3.70 28.60 5.49
CA THR A 34 -4.98 27.94 5.20
C THR A 34 -4.81 26.96 4.03
N SER A 35 -5.67 25.93 4.01
CA SER A 35 -5.70 25.00 2.87
C SER A 35 -6.16 25.73 1.61
N PRO A 36 -5.47 25.58 0.49
CA PRO A 36 -5.96 26.12 -0.77
C PRO A 36 -7.26 25.43 -1.18
N VAL A 37 -8.14 26.18 -1.85
CA VAL A 37 -9.30 25.63 -2.53
C VAL A 37 -8.85 25.18 -3.91
N GLU A 38 -9.03 23.91 -4.21
CA GLU A 38 -8.62 23.29 -5.47
C GLU A 38 -9.82 22.81 -6.29
N SER A 39 -9.65 22.77 -7.59
CA SER A 39 -10.61 22.21 -8.56
C SER A 39 -9.87 21.47 -9.68
N GLY A 40 -10.60 20.77 -10.54
CA GLY A 40 -10.00 20.10 -11.71
C GLY A 40 -9.18 21.05 -12.60
N ASN A 41 -9.59 22.33 -12.65
CA ASN A 41 -8.95 23.36 -13.48
C ASN A 41 -7.89 24.18 -12.72
N SER A 42 -7.89 24.16 -11.39
CA SER A 42 -6.95 24.95 -10.58
C SER A 42 -6.51 24.16 -9.35
N ARG A 43 -5.30 23.64 -9.39
CA ARG A 43 -4.74 22.82 -8.29
C ARG A 43 -3.22 22.79 -8.29
N ILE A 44 -2.68 22.27 -7.18
CA ILE A 44 -1.26 21.91 -7.06
C ILE A 44 -1.07 20.51 -7.68
N VAL A 45 -0.08 20.35 -8.53
CA VAL A 45 0.40 19.08 -9.09
C VAL A 45 1.82 18.85 -8.62
N GLY A 46 2.06 17.75 -7.92
CA GLY A 46 3.31 17.41 -7.24
C GLY A 46 3.20 17.53 -5.73
N THR A 47 4.25 17.98 -5.05
CA THR A 47 4.39 17.91 -3.59
C THR A 47 3.92 19.18 -2.89
N ALA A 48 2.91 19.02 -2.01
CA ALA A 48 2.43 20.03 -1.08
C ALA A 48 2.52 19.51 0.36
N VAL A 49 3.15 20.27 1.24
CA VAL A 49 3.45 19.88 2.62
C VAL A 49 2.65 20.75 3.58
N MET A 50 1.94 20.12 4.52
CA MET A 50 1.45 20.80 5.73
C MET A 50 2.55 20.73 6.80
N ALA A 51 3.10 21.86 7.16
CA ALA A 51 4.03 21.95 8.29
C ALA A 51 3.35 21.55 9.61
N SER A 52 4.17 21.26 10.61
CA SER A 52 3.74 20.75 11.91
C SER A 52 2.63 21.58 12.55
N ARG A 53 1.51 20.92 12.89
CA ARG A 53 0.38 21.49 13.63
C ARG A 53 0.05 20.62 14.82
N ASN A 54 -0.13 21.24 15.99
CA ASN A 54 -0.57 20.51 17.17
C ASN A 54 -2.06 20.17 17.03
N VAL A 55 -2.36 18.88 16.99
CA VAL A 55 -3.73 18.34 16.94
C VAL A 55 -4.16 17.79 18.29
N GLY A 56 -3.24 17.20 19.03
CA GLY A 56 -3.52 16.64 20.36
C GLY A 56 -4.66 15.62 20.33
N VAL A 57 -5.66 15.80 21.18
CA VAL A 57 -6.94 15.04 21.18
C VAL A 57 -7.99 15.67 20.26
N GLY A 58 -7.73 16.86 19.72
CA GLY A 58 -8.62 17.58 18.81
C GLY A 58 -8.73 16.96 17.42
N ALA A 59 -9.33 17.72 16.52
CA ALA A 59 -9.45 17.36 15.10
C ALA A 59 -8.49 18.19 14.24
N LEU A 60 -8.05 17.62 13.12
CA LEU A 60 -7.50 18.36 12.00
C LEU A 60 -8.62 18.53 10.97
N ALA A 61 -9.07 19.78 10.76
CA ALA A 61 -9.98 20.11 9.66
C ALA A 61 -9.32 19.78 8.31
N ASN A 62 -10.14 19.57 7.27
CA ASN A 62 -9.61 19.23 5.95
C ASN A 62 -8.53 20.21 5.49
N PHE A 63 -7.34 19.68 5.29
CA PHE A 63 -6.19 20.40 4.76
C PHE A 63 -5.55 19.58 3.66
N LEU A 64 -5.47 20.11 2.44
CA LEU A 64 -4.94 19.39 1.27
C LEU A 64 -5.55 17.98 1.10
N GLY A 65 -6.84 17.83 1.36
CA GLY A 65 -7.55 16.57 1.21
C GLY A 65 -7.38 15.57 2.36
N LEU A 66 -6.76 15.95 3.48
CA LEU A 66 -6.67 15.14 4.69
C LEU A 66 -7.45 15.79 5.83
N ALA A 67 -8.34 15.04 6.46
CA ALA A 67 -8.95 15.40 7.74
C ALA A 67 -8.77 14.28 8.75
N ILE A 68 -8.59 14.63 10.04
CA ILE A 68 -8.47 13.69 11.14
C ILE A 68 -9.50 14.09 12.19
N ALA A 69 -10.39 13.16 12.57
CA ALA A 69 -11.38 13.40 13.60
C ALA A 69 -10.73 13.56 14.99
N ALA A 70 -11.41 14.24 15.89
CA ALA A 70 -11.05 14.24 17.32
C ALA A 70 -11.09 12.82 17.89
N GLY A 71 -10.31 12.54 18.93
CA GLY A 71 -10.25 11.23 19.58
C GLY A 71 -9.75 11.36 21.01
N VAL A 72 -9.67 10.23 21.69
CA VAL A 72 -9.24 10.17 23.11
C VAL A 72 -7.72 10.22 23.25
N ASP A 73 -6.98 9.74 22.25
CA ASP A 73 -5.53 9.73 22.27
C ASP A 73 -4.95 11.10 21.84
N ASN A 74 -3.90 11.51 22.53
CA ASN A 74 -3.12 12.67 22.15
C ASN A 74 -2.09 12.28 21.08
N ILE A 75 -2.37 12.60 19.82
CA ILE A 75 -1.46 12.30 18.69
C ILE A 75 -0.37 13.37 18.49
N GLY A 76 -0.38 14.43 19.32
CA GLY A 76 0.63 15.48 19.27
C GLY A 76 0.60 16.30 17.99
N ASN A 77 1.78 16.58 17.48
CA ASN A 77 1.95 17.32 16.24
C ASN A 77 1.74 16.41 15.02
N VAL A 78 1.02 16.91 14.04
CA VAL A 78 0.78 16.27 12.74
C VAL A 78 1.48 17.06 11.65
N THR A 79 2.23 16.36 10.82
CA THR A 79 2.83 16.88 9.59
C THR A 79 2.50 15.89 8.46
N PHE A 80 2.23 16.38 7.27
CA PHE A 80 2.11 15.48 6.13
C PHE A 80 2.53 16.12 4.81
N ALA A 81 2.94 15.27 3.87
CA ALA A 81 3.12 15.62 2.47
C ALA A 81 2.02 14.96 1.63
N ARG A 82 1.33 15.75 0.81
CA ARG A 82 0.47 15.24 -0.27
C ARG A 82 1.22 15.32 -1.59
N VAL A 83 1.26 14.23 -2.34
CA VAL A 83 1.81 14.20 -3.69
C VAL A 83 0.68 13.88 -4.67
N THR A 84 0.55 14.69 -5.73
CA THR A 84 -0.50 14.54 -6.75
C THR A 84 0.08 14.49 -8.15
N GLY A 85 -0.69 13.93 -9.11
CA GLY A 85 -0.25 13.71 -10.48
C GLY A 85 0.53 12.40 -10.63
N ALA A 86 1.36 12.26 -11.64
CA ALA A 86 2.10 11.02 -11.92
C ALA A 86 2.94 10.55 -10.73
N ASP A 87 3.63 11.48 -10.04
CA ASP A 87 4.45 11.17 -8.88
C ASP A 87 3.61 10.76 -7.63
N GLY A 88 2.32 11.04 -7.67
CA GLY A 88 1.36 10.66 -6.62
C GLY A 88 0.85 9.24 -6.74
N ILE A 89 1.07 8.58 -7.87
CA ILE A 89 0.58 7.22 -8.12
C ILE A 89 1.45 6.20 -7.35
N ILE A 90 0.80 5.39 -6.54
CA ILE A 90 1.42 4.21 -5.92
C ILE A 90 1.02 3.01 -6.77
N THR A 91 2.02 2.28 -7.26
CA THR A 91 1.81 1.04 -8.01
C THR A 91 2.34 -0.13 -7.20
N VAL A 92 1.52 -1.17 -7.05
CA VAL A 92 1.88 -2.43 -6.42
C VAL A 92 1.48 -3.56 -7.38
N GLY A 93 2.42 -4.37 -7.81
CA GLY A 93 2.18 -5.35 -8.85
C GLY A 93 1.68 -4.71 -10.15
N ALA A 94 0.55 -5.19 -10.67
CA ALA A 94 -0.06 -4.69 -11.90
C ALA A 94 -1.07 -3.54 -11.67
N ASN A 95 -1.42 -3.24 -10.43
CA ASN A 95 -2.46 -2.27 -10.08
C ASN A 95 -1.88 -0.99 -9.50
N SER A 96 -2.58 0.10 -9.74
CA SER A 96 -2.18 1.43 -9.28
C SER A 96 -3.33 2.10 -8.53
N GLY A 97 -3.00 2.77 -7.44
CA GLY A 97 -3.92 3.65 -6.73
C GLY A 97 -4.24 4.92 -7.53
N ILE A 98 -5.01 5.80 -6.91
CA ILE A 98 -5.30 7.14 -7.45
C ILE A 98 -3.99 7.93 -7.63
N ALA A 99 -4.04 8.97 -8.47
CA ALA A 99 -2.89 9.87 -8.68
C ALA A 99 -2.71 10.86 -7.51
N CYS A 100 -2.81 10.32 -6.28
CA CYS A 100 -2.64 11.05 -5.04
C CYS A 100 -2.22 10.11 -3.91
N ASN A 101 -1.26 10.54 -3.11
CA ASN A 101 -0.92 9.88 -1.84
C ASN A 101 -0.65 10.91 -0.75
N TRP A 102 -0.75 10.49 0.51
CA TRP A 102 -0.47 11.29 1.70
C TRP A 102 0.53 10.56 2.58
N ASP A 103 1.66 11.19 2.88
CA ASP A 103 2.68 10.68 3.80
C ASP A 103 2.56 11.42 5.13
N ILE A 104 2.01 10.78 6.16
CA ILE A 104 1.54 11.38 7.40
C ILE A 104 2.43 10.96 8.55
N THR A 105 2.94 11.94 9.29
CA THR A 105 3.70 11.75 10.52
C THR A 105 2.96 12.39 11.69
N VAL A 106 2.89 11.69 12.82
CA VAL A 106 2.30 12.15 14.07
C VAL A 106 3.30 12.04 15.22
N GLY A 107 3.11 12.82 16.26
CA GLY A 107 3.97 12.77 17.45
C GLY A 107 3.82 11.46 18.23
N SER A 108 2.61 10.86 18.23
CA SER A 108 2.32 9.58 18.87
C SER A 108 1.22 8.86 18.09
N GLN A 109 1.38 7.57 17.85
CA GLN A 109 0.35 6.76 17.19
C GLN A 109 -0.86 6.55 18.10
N PRO A 110 -2.11 6.64 17.57
CA PRO A 110 -3.32 6.48 18.38
C PRO A 110 -3.58 5.01 18.72
N ALA A 111 -3.68 4.68 20.02
CA ALA A 111 -3.99 3.31 20.46
C ALA A 111 -5.48 2.97 20.29
N ALA A 112 -6.38 3.93 20.55
CA ALA A 112 -7.83 3.74 20.42
C ALA A 112 -8.36 3.90 19.00
N GLY A 113 -7.52 4.33 18.07
CA GLY A 113 -7.89 4.61 16.69
C GLY A 113 -8.45 6.03 16.46
N ARG A 114 -8.28 6.50 15.25
CA ARG A 114 -8.77 7.80 14.75
C ARG A 114 -9.41 7.63 13.40
N ASN A 115 -10.54 8.28 13.17
CA ASN A 115 -11.11 8.38 11.82
C ASN A 115 -10.32 9.37 11.00
N VAL A 116 -9.91 8.92 9.82
CA VAL A 116 -9.17 9.71 8.83
C VAL A 116 -10.01 9.76 7.57
N THR A 117 -10.22 10.96 7.05
CA THR A 117 -10.94 11.18 5.79
C THR A 117 -9.97 11.70 4.74
N PHE A 118 -9.91 11.01 3.61
CA PHE A 118 -9.17 11.41 2.43
C PHE A 118 -10.13 12.01 1.41
N THR A 119 -9.75 13.13 0.82
CA THR A 119 -10.54 13.86 -0.17
C THR A 119 -9.66 14.18 -1.38
N TRP A 120 -10.14 13.87 -2.58
CA TRP A 120 -9.40 14.12 -3.83
C TRP A 120 -10.33 14.54 -4.95
N LEU A 121 -9.77 15.19 -5.97
CA LEU A 121 -10.51 15.55 -7.18
C LEU A 121 -10.64 14.34 -8.11
N SER A 122 -11.78 14.18 -8.79
CA SER A 122 -12.08 13.01 -9.61
C SER A 122 -11.12 12.81 -10.80
N ASP A 123 -10.45 13.86 -11.26
CA ASP A 123 -9.41 13.75 -12.29
C ASP A 123 -8.09 13.14 -11.78
N LEU A 124 -7.99 12.89 -10.47
CA LEU A 124 -6.93 12.11 -9.84
C LEU A 124 -7.30 10.62 -9.68
N ASP A 125 -8.46 10.18 -10.14
CA ASP A 125 -8.90 8.77 -10.00
C ASP A 125 -7.95 7.77 -10.68
N ASN A 126 -7.11 8.19 -11.62
CA ASN A 126 -6.14 7.34 -12.31
C ASN A 126 -6.79 6.06 -12.87
N SER A 127 -7.92 6.19 -13.54
CA SER A 127 -8.72 5.09 -14.09
C SER A 127 -9.22 4.07 -13.04
N ASN A 128 -9.24 4.41 -11.76
CA ASN A 128 -9.84 3.56 -10.73
C ASN A 128 -11.36 3.46 -10.84
N GLY A 129 -12.04 4.50 -11.34
CA GLY A 129 -13.47 4.44 -11.73
C GLY A 129 -14.40 4.12 -10.57
N PHE A 130 -14.53 5.04 -9.60
CA PHE A 130 -15.46 4.87 -8.48
C PHE A 130 -16.91 5.13 -8.92
N SER A 131 -17.79 4.15 -8.68
CA SER A 131 -19.21 4.21 -9.00
C SER A 131 -20.00 3.36 -8.01
N ALA A 132 -21.33 3.39 -8.09
CA ALA A 132 -22.18 2.49 -7.28
C ALA A 132 -21.77 1.02 -7.53
N GLY A 133 -21.44 0.32 -6.45
CA GLY A 133 -20.95 -1.07 -6.51
C GLY A 133 -19.45 -1.23 -6.80
N ASN A 134 -18.71 -0.14 -7.09
CA ASN A 134 -17.26 -0.15 -7.17
C ASN A 134 -16.68 0.65 -6.00
N LEU A 135 -16.53 -0.03 -4.88
CA LEU A 135 -16.11 0.54 -3.60
C LEU A 135 -14.67 1.04 -3.66
N GLY A 136 -14.34 1.99 -2.78
CA GLY A 136 -12.97 2.42 -2.53
C GLY A 136 -12.29 1.53 -1.51
N GLU A 137 -11.00 1.33 -1.68
CA GLU A 137 -10.11 0.65 -0.75
C GLU A 137 -9.00 1.60 -0.31
N ILE A 138 -8.78 1.68 0.99
CA ILE A 138 -7.74 2.53 1.59
C ILE A 138 -6.54 1.68 1.93
N TRP A 139 -5.37 2.11 1.48
CA TRP A 139 -4.10 1.42 1.66
C TRP A 139 -3.12 2.26 2.45
N LYS A 140 -2.47 1.62 3.41
CA LYS A 140 -1.44 2.22 4.27
C LYS A 140 -0.13 1.48 4.11
N LYS A 141 0.98 2.21 4.02
CA LYS A 141 2.32 1.63 4.01
C LYS A 141 2.73 1.17 5.40
N GLU A 142 3.22 -0.05 5.49
CA GLU A 142 3.75 -0.65 6.71
C GLU A 142 5.21 -1.06 6.50
N ALA A 143 5.88 -1.49 7.57
CA ALA A 143 7.23 -2.02 7.46
C ALA A 143 7.25 -3.38 6.73
N ALA A 144 6.26 -4.22 7.02
CA ALA A 144 5.96 -5.47 6.33
C ALA A 144 4.52 -5.91 6.70
N PRO A 145 3.63 -6.19 5.74
CA PRO A 145 3.81 -6.02 4.30
C PRO A 145 3.93 -4.53 3.92
N GLU A 146 4.51 -4.25 2.76
CA GLU A 146 4.77 -2.85 2.36
C GLU A 146 3.49 -2.03 2.22
N TRP A 147 2.38 -2.63 1.73
CA TRP A 147 1.06 -2.01 1.64
C TRP A 147 -0.01 -2.92 2.23
N MET A 148 -0.82 -2.37 3.12
CA MET A 148 -1.90 -3.08 3.80
C MET A 148 -3.21 -2.32 3.65
N ARG A 149 -4.30 -3.04 3.34
CA ARG A 149 -5.64 -2.46 3.30
C ARG A 149 -6.11 -2.12 4.71
N VAL A 150 -6.70 -0.96 4.88
CA VAL A 150 -7.23 -0.48 6.15
C VAL A 150 -8.75 -0.55 6.16
N GLY A 151 -9.28 -1.44 6.98
CA GLY A 151 -10.72 -1.68 7.07
C GLY A 151 -11.30 -2.42 5.87
N ALA A 152 -12.62 -2.47 5.79
CA ALA A 152 -13.35 -2.99 4.63
C ALA A 152 -13.36 -1.96 3.50
N ALA A 153 -13.56 -2.43 2.25
CA ALA A 153 -13.90 -1.53 1.15
C ALA A 153 -15.19 -0.78 1.46
N ALA A 154 -15.25 0.49 1.12
CA ALA A 154 -16.36 1.37 1.46
C ALA A 154 -16.76 2.25 0.28
N ASP A 155 -18.01 2.78 0.33
CA ASP A 155 -18.49 3.72 -0.66
C ASP A 155 -17.64 4.99 -0.68
N VAL A 156 -17.29 5.40 -1.89
CA VAL A 156 -16.66 6.69 -2.14
C VAL A 156 -17.76 7.75 -2.28
N SER A 157 -17.78 8.69 -1.34
CA SER A 157 -18.76 9.77 -1.31
C SER A 157 -18.36 10.90 -2.27
N GLY A 158 -19.37 11.58 -2.82
CA GLY A 158 -19.19 12.71 -3.73
C GLY A 158 -18.76 12.30 -5.15
N SER A 159 -18.99 13.18 -6.08
CA SER A 159 -18.57 13.00 -7.48
C SER A 159 -17.26 13.76 -7.78
N ASN A 160 -17.15 14.99 -7.29
CA ASN A 160 -15.95 15.85 -7.39
C ASN A 160 -16.06 17.04 -6.42
N PRO A 161 -15.32 17.10 -5.32
CA PRO A 161 -14.33 16.10 -4.89
C PRO A 161 -14.97 14.80 -4.43
N ARG A 162 -14.18 13.73 -4.44
CA ARG A 162 -14.47 12.43 -3.83
C ARG A 162 -13.93 12.36 -2.42
N SER A 163 -14.53 11.54 -1.56
CA SER A 163 -13.99 11.28 -0.22
C SER A 163 -14.27 9.87 0.26
N ILE A 164 -13.39 9.38 1.14
CA ILE A 164 -13.52 8.10 1.83
C ILE A 164 -12.93 8.22 3.24
N THR A 165 -13.50 7.48 4.19
CA THR A 165 -13.08 7.52 5.59
C THR A 165 -12.74 6.12 6.09
N ALA A 166 -11.67 6.00 6.87
CA ALA A 166 -11.32 4.80 7.61
C ALA A 166 -10.93 5.14 9.04
N SER A 167 -11.04 4.14 9.94
CA SER A 167 -10.45 4.21 11.28
C SER A 167 -9.06 3.58 11.27
N THR A 168 -8.10 4.20 11.96
CA THR A 168 -6.72 3.72 12.02
C THR A 168 -6.10 3.91 13.38
N THR A 169 -5.25 2.98 13.78
CA THR A 169 -4.36 3.07 14.95
C THR A 169 -2.94 3.48 14.58
N GLY A 170 -2.67 3.79 13.29
CA GLY A 170 -1.33 4.17 12.86
C GLY A 170 -1.34 5.08 11.64
N PHE A 171 -0.39 6.01 11.60
CA PHE A 171 -0.16 6.93 10.50
C PHE A 171 1.17 6.64 9.81
N SER A 172 1.18 6.68 8.49
CA SER A 172 2.33 6.49 7.60
C SER A 172 2.01 7.08 6.22
N ARG A 173 2.36 6.41 5.13
CA ARG A 173 1.94 6.78 3.78
C ARG A 173 0.66 6.06 3.38
N TRP A 174 -0.23 6.78 2.68
CA TRP A 174 -1.57 6.32 2.31
C TRP A 174 -1.88 6.57 0.85
N THR A 175 -2.65 5.67 0.23
CA THR A 175 -3.28 5.86 -1.07
C THR A 175 -4.64 5.15 -1.11
N ILE A 176 -5.39 5.35 -2.20
CA ILE A 176 -6.71 4.75 -2.40
C ILE A 176 -6.70 4.03 -3.75
N SER A 177 -7.34 2.86 -3.83
CA SER A 177 -7.67 2.19 -5.08
C SER A 177 -9.17 1.86 -5.14
N SER A 178 -9.66 1.43 -6.28
CA SER A 178 -11.01 0.86 -6.38
C SER A 178 -10.98 -0.65 -6.18
N GLY A 179 -12.08 -1.23 -5.71
CA GLY A 179 -12.22 -2.67 -5.55
C GLY A 179 -12.10 -3.47 -6.85
N ASN A 180 -12.27 -2.82 -8.01
CA ASN A 180 -12.01 -3.44 -9.32
C ASN A 180 -10.52 -3.40 -9.71
N LYS A 181 -9.71 -2.63 -8.98
CA LYS A 181 -8.25 -2.52 -9.13
C LYS A 181 -7.60 -2.48 -7.75
N PRO A 182 -7.84 -3.49 -6.90
CA PRO A 182 -7.23 -3.53 -5.58
C PRO A 182 -5.72 -3.56 -5.74
N LEU A 183 -5.01 -2.86 -4.85
CA LEU A 183 -3.57 -3.08 -4.77
C LEU A 183 -3.35 -4.50 -4.26
N PRO A 184 -2.46 -5.29 -4.90
CA PRO A 184 -2.23 -6.67 -4.47
C PRO A 184 -1.81 -6.73 -3.01
N VAL A 185 -2.34 -7.72 -2.30
CA VAL A 185 -1.94 -7.99 -0.92
C VAL A 185 -0.51 -8.50 -0.92
N GLU A 186 0.33 -7.90 -0.12
CA GLU A 186 1.70 -8.34 0.02
C GLU A 186 1.79 -9.50 1.00
N LEU A 187 2.57 -10.53 0.63
CA LEU A 187 2.98 -11.59 1.52
C LEU A 187 3.76 -10.99 2.70
N ILE A 188 3.27 -11.17 3.92
CA ILE A 188 3.99 -10.77 5.15
C ILE A 188 5.30 -11.54 5.25
N ALA A 189 5.25 -12.83 4.93
CA ALA A 189 6.39 -13.73 4.99
C ALA A 189 6.24 -14.82 3.94
N PHE A 190 7.34 -15.20 3.34
CA PHE A 190 7.49 -16.44 2.60
C PHE A 190 8.82 -17.05 3.00
N ASP A 191 8.78 -18.27 3.47
CA ASP A 191 9.98 -18.99 3.88
C ASP A 191 10.00 -20.42 3.32
N ALA A 192 11.20 -20.97 3.23
CA ALA A 192 11.45 -22.29 2.74
C ALA A 192 12.57 -22.92 3.55
N VAL A 193 12.33 -24.09 4.14
CA VAL A 193 13.27 -24.75 5.06
C VAL A 193 13.46 -26.20 4.63
N TYR A 194 14.73 -26.61 4.42
CA TYR A 194 15.05 -28.03 4.17
C TYR A 194 14.95 -28.82 5.48
N ASN A 195 14.18 -29.88 5.44
CA ASN A 195 13.94 -30.75 6.60
C ASN A 195 13.79 -32.21 6.17
N GLN A 196 14.70 -33.06 6.60
CA GLN A 196 14.64 -34.53 6.43
C GLN A 196 14.31 -34.99 4.98
N GLY A 197 15.03 -34.45 4.00
CA GLY A 197 14.85 -34.84 2.60
C GLY A 197 13.73 -34.12 1.87
N LYS A 198 13.06 -33.15 2.49
CA LYS A 198 11.95 -32.36 1.95
C LYS A 198 12.21 -30.88 2.13
N VAL A 199 11.49 -30.02 1.41
CA VAL A 199 11.47 -28.58 1.67
C VAL A 199 10.07 -28.18 2.11
N ASP A 200 9.97 -27.68 3.34
CA ASP A 200 8.76 -27.10 3.89
C ASP A 200 8.71 -25.62 3.52
N LEU A 201 7.69 -25.24 2.74
CA LEU A 201 7.39 -23.89 2.34
C LEU A 201 6.23 -23.36 3.17
N THR A 202 6.40 -22.19 3.77
CA THR A 202 5.38 -21.52 4.56
C THR A 202 5.24 -20.07 4.14
N TRP A 203 4.02 -19.56 4.11
CA TRP A 203 3.80 -18.13 3.88
C TRP A 203 2.61 -17.61 4.65
N VAL A 204 2.58 -16.30 4.84
CA VAL A 204 1.57 -15.60 5.58
C VAL A 204 1.11 -14.39 4.79
N THR A 205 -0.19 -14.21 4.67
CA THR A 205 -0.83 -13.01 4.11
C THR A 205 -1.43 -12.16 5.23
N ALA A 206 -1.37 -10.82 5.11
CA ALA A 206 -2.02 -9.91 6.07
C ALA A 206 -3.53 -9.83 5.83
N SER A 207 -3.88 -9.83 4.57
CA SER A 207 -5.25 -9.84 4.06
C SER A 207 -5.19 -10.39 2.64
N GLU A 208 -6.29 -10.74 2.06
CA GLU A 208 -6.36 -11.17 0.66
C GLU A 208 -7.49 -10.42 -0.03
N THR A 209 -7.27 -10.08 -1.28
CA THR A 209 -8.29 -9.44 -2.11
C THR A 209 -8.32 -10.16 -3.44
N ASN A 210 -9.47 -10.75 -3.76
CA ASN A 210 -9.70 -11.44 -5.02
C ASN A 210 -8.73 -12.61 -5.29
N ASN A 211 -8.04 -13.12 -4.26
CA ASN A 211 -7.02 -14.17 -4.40
C ASN A 211 -7.69 -15.53 -4.64
N ASP A 212 -7.46 -16.11 -5.83
CA ASP A 212 -7.97 -17.43 -6.21
C ASP A 212 -7.07 -18.53 -5.64
N TYR A 213 -5.78 -18.50 -6.01
CA TYR A 213 -4.80 -19.49 -5.54
C TYR A 213 -3.36 -18.99 -5.59
N PHE A 214 -2.51 -19.70 -4.87
CA PHE A 214 -1.05 -19.60 -4.98
C PHE A 214 -0.52 -20.77 -5.80
N THR A 215 0.33 -20.48 -6.80
CA THR A 215 1.17 -21.48 -7.44
C THR A 215 2.50 -21.50 -6.72
N VAL A 216 2.92 -22.67 -6.25
CA VAL A 216 4.26 -22.88 -5.71
C VAL A 216 5.19 -23.27 -6.86
N GLU A 217 6.25 -22.51 -7.04
CA GLU A 217 7.18 -22.69 -8.15
C GLU A 217 8.61 -22.89 -7.64
N ARG A 218 9.37 -23.77 -8.34
CA ARG A 218 10.77 -24.12 -8.07
C ARG A 218 11.64 -23.90 -9.29
N SER A 219 12.91 -23.59 -9.08
CA SER A 219 13.90 -23.42 -10.14
C SER A 219 15.29 -23.89 -9.70
N ILE A 220 16.11 -24.30 -10.66
CA ILE A 220 17.54 -24.64 -10.47
C ILE A 220 18.47 -23.47 -10.80
N ASP A 221 18.01 -22.51 -11.58
CA ASP A 221 18.79 -21.40 -12.13
C ASP A 221 18.31 -20.02 -11.67
N GLY A 222 17.14 -19.96 -10.98
CA GLY A 222 16.49 -18.72 -10.55
C GLY A 222 15.83 -17.95 -11.70
N ILE A 223 15.78 -18.49 -12.90
CA ILE A 223 15.26 -17.86 -14.12
C ILE A 223 14.05 -18.64 -14.63
N THR A 224 14.23 -19.95 -14.88
CA THR A 224 13.17 -20.82 -15.36
C THR A 224 12.55 -21.58 -14.21
N PHE A 225 11.25 -21.37 -14.00
CA PHE A 225 10.51 -21.95 -12.89
C PHE A 225 9.52 -23.01 -13.36
N GLU A 226 9.48 -24.12 -12.65
CA GLU A 226 8.49 -25.20 -12.80
C GLU A 226 7.43 -25.10 -11.69
N THR A 227 6.20 -25.47 -11.99
CA THR A 227 5.11 -25.52 -11.02
C THR A 227 5.19 -26.83 -10.23
N LEU A 228 5.24 -26.71 -8.90
CA LEU A 228 5.16 -27.87 -7.98
C LEU A 228 3.70 -28.18 -7.58
N GLY A 229 2.86 -27.17 -7.43
CA GLY A 229 1.48 -27.36 -7.05
C GLY A 229 0.75 -26.04 -6.80
N TYR A 230 -0.50 -26.17 -6.36
CA TYR A 230 -1.41 -25.07 -6.10
C TYR A 230 -1.94 -25.16 -4.67
N VAL A 231 -2.20 -24.01 -4.08
CA VAL A 231 -2.83 -23.88 -2.76
C VAL A 231 -3.90 -22.80 -2.88
N ASP A 232 -5.16 -23.15 -2.59
CA ASP A 232 -6.28 -22.23 -2.72
C ASP A 232 -6.09 -21.00 -1.83
N GLY A 233 -6.43 -19.82 -2.35
CA GLY A 233 -6.51 -18.57 -1.61
C GLY A 233 -7.84 -18.47 -0.84
N MET A 234 -7.95 -17.46 0.03
CA MET A 234 -9.17 -17.19 0.80
C MET A 234 -10.11 -16.17 0.14
N GLY A 235 -9.88 -15.85 -1.14
CA GLY A 235 -10.68 -14.88 -1.88
C GLY A 235 -10.44 -13.47 -1.39
N THR A 236 -11.44 -12.87 -0.72
CA THR A 236 -11.33 -11.53 -0.15
C THR A 236 -11.56 -11.58 1.36
N VAL A 237 -10.48 -11.45 2.13
CA VAL A 237 -10.47 -11.50 3.60
C VAL A 237 -9.52 -10.47 4.20
N ASN A 238 -9.85 -9.96 5.38
CA ASN A 238 -9.07 -8.92 6.09
C ASN A 238 -8.38 -9.45 7.36
N ASN A 239 -8.08 -10.74 7.38
CA ASN A 239 -7.38 -11.37 8.49
C ASN A 239 -6.09 -12.03 8.01
N VAL A 240 -5.18 -12.20 8.94
CA VAL A 240 -3.92 -12.92 8.69
C VAL A 240 -4.22 -14.38 8.42
N ASN A 241 -3.73 -14.90 7.29
CA ASN A 241 -3.84 -16.30 6.91
C ASN A 241 -2.46 -16.91 6.77
N SER A 242 -2.32 -18.17 7.20
CA SER A 242 -1.08 -18.93 7.11
C SER A 242 -1.26 -20.13 6.21
N TYR A 243 -0.29 -20.37 5.35
CA TYR A 243 -0.28 -21.43 4.35
C TYR A 243 0.97 -22.25 4.44
N LYS A 244 0.91 -23.47 3.93
CA LYS A 244 2.05 -24.36 3.82
C LYS A 244 1.96 -25.21 2.56
N TYR A 245 3.13 -25.59 2.05
CA TYR A 245 3.32 -26.58 1.00
C TYR A 245 4.61 -27.34 1.28
N THR A 246 4.67 -28.64 0.93
CA THR A 246 5.89 -29.43 1.10
C THR A 246 6.34 -29.97 -0.23
N ASP A 247 7.54 -29.60 -0.66
CA ASP A 247 8.24 -30.24 -1.78
C ASP A 247 8.84 -31.55 -1.28
N LEU A 248 8.30 -32.66 -1.74
CA LEU A 248 8.68 -34.01 -1.30
C LEU A 248 9.91 -34.57 -2.00
N ASP A 249 10.29 -33.96 -3.14
CA ASP A 249 11.44 -34.38 -3.95
C ASP A 249 12.26 -33.14 -4.37
N PRO A 250 12.91 -32.47 -3.39
CA PRO A 250 13.65 -31.26 -3.67
C PRO A 250 14.93 -31.53 -4.46
N ILE A 251 15.32 -30.57 -5.29
CA ILE A 251 16.53 -30.64 -6.11
C ILE A 251 17.77 -30.50 -5.23
N GLU A 252 18.73 -31.42 -5.37
CA GLU A 252 20.04 -31.31 -4.73
C GLU A 252 20.82 -30.08 -5.23
N GLY A 253 21.60 -29.48 -4.35
CA GLY A 253 22.38 -28.28 -4.63
C GLY A 253 21.63 -27.01 -4.29
N THR A 254 21.67 -26.01 -5.16
CA THR A 254 20.96 -24.74 -4.95
C THR A 254 19.60 -24.80 -5.62
N ALA A 255 18.55 -24.61 -4.84
CA ALA A 255 17.17 -24.51 -5.32
C ALA A 255 16.58 -23.13 -5.00
N PHE A 256 15.79 -22.62 -5.92
CA PHE A 256 15.09 -21.34 -5.82
C PHE A 256 13.60 -21.61 -5.78
N TYR A 257 12.91 -21.01 -4.80
CA TYR A 257 11.47 -21.14 -4.65
C TYR A 257 10.81 -19.75 -4.69
N ARG A 258 9.64 -19.69 -5.33
CA ARG A 258 8.77 -18.51 -5.28
C ARG A 258 7.30 -18.91 -5.29
N LEU A 259 6.46 -17.97 -4.91
CA LEU A 259 5.01 -18.07 -5.07
C LEU A 259 4.56 -17.18 -6.22
N ARG A 260 3.55 -17.63 -6.94
CA ARG A 260 2.75 -16.81 -7.85
C ARG A 260 1.34 -16.78 -7.30
N GLN A 261 0.93 -15.66 -6.72
CA GLN A 261 -0.45 -15.41 -6.33
C GLN A 261 -1.26 -15.07 -7.58
N THR A 262 -2.40 -15.72 -7.78
CA THR A 262 -3.28 -15.50 -8.94
C THR A 262 -4.67 -15.13 -8.44
N ASP A 263 -5.22 -14.06 -8.98
CA ASP A 263 -6.56 -13.57 -8.67
C ASP A 263 -7.63 -14.23 -9.55
N PHE A 264 -8.91 -14.21 -9.13
CA PHE A 264 -10.04 -14.75 -9.89
C PHE A 264 -10.19 -14.14 -11.31
N ASN A 265 -9.65 -12.97 -11.55
CA ASN A 265 -9.61 -12.33 -12.88
C ASN A 265 -8.40 -12.73 -13.73
N GLY A 266 -7.52 -13.62 -13.21
CA GLY A 266 -6.31 -14.10 -13.86
C GLY A 266 -5.09 -13.19 -13.73
N ALA A 267 -5.20 -12.02 -13.09
CA ALA A 267 -4.05 -11.20 -12.75
C ALA A 267 -3.16 -11.94 -11.74
N PHE A 268 -1.85 -11.74 -11.79
CA PHE A 268 -0.95 -12.41 -10.85
C PHE A 268 0.25 -11.55 -10.46
N ILE A 269 0.84 -11.89 -9.31
CA ILE A 269 2.09 -11.33 -8.81
C ILE A 269 3.00 -12.43 -8.30
N PHE A 270 4.32 -12.15 -8.27
CA PHE A 270 5.30 -13.07 -7.70
C PHE A 270 5.80 -12.59 -6.34
N SER A 271 6.08 -13.55 -5.45
CA SER A 271 6.84 -13.28 -4.22
C SER A 271 8.32 -13.01 -4.52
N LYS A 272 9.05 -12.55 -3.49
CA LYS A 272 10.51 -12.62 -3.52
C LYS A 272 10.95 -14.09 -3.60
N ILE A 273 12.09 -14.33 -4.28
CA ILE A 273 12.67 -15.66 -4.39
C ILE A 273 13.34 -16.04 -3.06
N LYS A 274 13.08 -17.25 -2.59
CA LYS A 274 13.82 -17.90 -1.52
C LYS A 274 14.83 -18.87 -2.09
N VAL A 275 16.05 -18.80 -1.59
CA VAL A 275 17.17 -19.66 -2.04
C VAL A 275 17.50 -20.64 -0.92
N ILE A 276 17.52 -21.92 -1.24
CA ILE A 276 17.91 -23.01 -0.34
C ILE A 276 19.10 -23.73 -0.91
N LYS A 277 20.02 -24.11 -0.03
CA LYS A 277 21.14 -24.97 -0.37
C LYS A 277 20.94 -26.34 0.28
N ILE A 278 20.66 -27.35 -0.54
CA ILE A 278 20.45 -28.73 -0.11
C ILE A 278 21.76 -29.50 -0.29
N VAL A 279 22.32 -29.94 0.83
CA VAL A 279 23.55 -30.73 0.83
C VAL A 279 23.18 -32.16 1.22
N SER A 280 23.37 -33.12 0.33
CA SER A 280 23.21 -34.54 0.66
C SER A 280 24.28 -34.93 1.65
N VAL A 281 23.89 -35.41 2.80
CA VAL A 281 24.80 -36.08 3.73
C VAL A 281 25.02 -37.50 3.16
N ILE A 282 26.10 -37.71 2.46
CA ILE A 282 26.53 -39.07 2.10
C ILE A 282 26.99 -39.70 3.41
N GLU A 283 26.13 -40.54 4.02
CA GLU A 283 26.59 -41.45 5.06
C GLU A 283 27.61 -42.39 4.45
N LYS A 284 28.88 -42.25 4.78
CA LYS A 284 29.90 -43.26 4.46
C LYS A 284 29.50 -44.50 5.25
N SER A 285 28.81 -45.44 4.58
CA SER A 285 28.69 -46.79 5.11
C SER A 285 30.09 -47.38 5.20
N HIS A 286 30.57 -47.62 6.41
CA HIS A 286 31.75 -48.38 6.66
C HIS A 286 31.41 -49.82 6.27
N ILE A 287 31.88 -50.24 5.11
CA ILE A 287 31.94 -51.65 4.73
C ILE A 287 33.11 -52.24 5.54
N PHE A 288 32.81 -53.06 6.52
CA PHE A 288 33.77 -53.89 7.20
C PHE A 288 34.00 -55.17 6.38
#